data_254c9c16f3d31412f4d29dc4a6ef1ba2
#
_entry.id   254c9c16f3d31412f4d29dc4a6ef1ba2
#
_cell.length_a   1.000
_cell.length_b   1.000
_cell.length_c   1.000
_cell.angle_alpha   90.00
_cell.angle_beta   90.00
_cell.angle_gamma   90.00
#
_symmetry.space_group_name_H-M   'P 1'
#
loop_
_entity.id
_entity.type
_entity.pdbx_description
1 polymer ?
#
loop_
_entity_poly.entity_id
_entity_poly.type
_entity_poly.pdbx_seq_one_letter_code
_entity_poly.pdbx_strand_id
1 'polypeptide(L)'
;MRSVRILTAAVAGSLSLSGSPAEAQPRLNPVVELLAARQPVFGLYAPANRRARPGGPAVPASEMKSPADLAREALGATRADYLFDGSMEGNYDAGFASFAPFAAAISEAGMLQRTPTRRFTAPLFVKTPGIGTDVKLAQDRIIQQLGLGVSGIVFVDVESAEELKAGIAAMRFVSNGGTRPNNAHGDAPARWGMTDGEYHQAADVWPLNPKGELVNFAIVESKEGLAKVREIAQVPGIGVLFPGAGTLRGVFSTTGADGQRVFDEKAWEASIQQVLSACKEFNVPCGYPAGEADIEMRMKQGFSVFVIGWGESGFKAVDIGRKVSGR
;
A
#
# COMPACT_ATOMS: atom_id res chain seq x y z
N MET A 1 -52.48 -51.23 42.11
CA MET A 1 -51.96 -50.87 40.75
C MET A 1 -50.96 -49.76 40.89
N ARG A 2 -49.64 -50.08 40.83
CA ARG A 2 -48.53 -49.09 40.97
C ARG A 2 -48.00 -48.79 39.56
N SER A 3 -48.14 -47.54 39.12
CA SER A 3 -47.61 -47.06 37.86
C SER A 3 -46.11 -46.73 37.96
N VAL A 4 -45.31 -47.40 37.14
CA VAL A 4 -43.87 -47.13 36.97
C VAL A 4 -43.71 -46.05 35.89
N ARG A 5 -43.10 -44.91 36.24
CA ARG A 5 -42.67 -43.89 35.29
C ARG A 5 -41.22 -44.17 34.91
N ILE A 6 -40.99 -44.42 33.65
CA ILE A 6 -39.65 -44.52 33.04
C ILE A 6 -39.20 -43.11 32.64
N LEU A 7 -38.09 -42.64 33.24
CA LEU A 7 -37.39 -41.43 32.87
C LEU A 7 -36.39 -41.78 31.75
N THR A 8 -36.60 -41.25 30.58
CA THR A 8 -35.61 -41.31 29.48
C THR A 8 -34.70 -40.08 29.60
N ALA A 9 -33.43 -40.27 29.90
CA ALA A 9 -32.41 -39.24 29.89
C ALA A 9 -31.88 -39.10 28.46
N ALA A 10 -32.09 -37.91 27.84
CA ALA A 10 -31.47 -37.55 26.56
C ALA A 10 -30.07 -37.01 26.83
N VAL A 11 -29.07 -37.72 26.37
CA VAL A 11 -27.66 -37.24 26.34
C VAL A 11 -27.48 -36.38 25.12
N ALA A 12 -27.39 -35.06 25.31
CA ALA A 12 -26.99 -34.11 24.27
C ALA A 12 -25.46 -34.14 24.11
N GLY A 13 -24.97 -34.83 23.11
CA GLY A 13 -23.57 -34.80 22.71
C GLY A 13 -23.26 -33.48 21.97
N SER A 14 -22.50 -32.60 22.63
CA SER A 14 -21.91 -31.42 22.02
C SER A 14 -20.73 -31.83 21.16
N LEU A 15 -20.91 -31.86 19.85
CA LEU A 15 -19.81 -31.96 18.88
C LEU A 15 -19.06 -30.60 18.85
N SER A 16 -17.94 -30.54 19.54
CA SER A 16 -16.96 -29.46 19.42
C SER A 16 -16.24 -29.63 18.07
N LEU A 17 -16.64 -28.87 17.06
CA LEU A 17 -15.87 -28.70 15.85
C LEU A 17 -14.63 -27.84 16.17
N SER A 18 -13.58 -28.48 16.64
CA SER A 18 -12.24 -27.90 16.66
C SER A 18 -11.70 -27.89 15.21
N GLY A 19 -12.14 -26.93 14.42
CA GLY A 19 -11.50 -26.59 13.17
C GLY A 19 -10.12 -26.00 13.48
N SER A 20 -9.03 -26.74 13.21
CA SER A 20 -7.71 -26.14 13.13
C SER A 20 -7.79 -24.93 12.20
N PRO A 21 -7.18 -23.77 12.56
CA PRO A 21 -7.10 -22.65 11.63
C PRO A 21 -6.43 -23.18 10.36
N ALA A 22 -7.14 -23.10 9.23
CA ALA A 22 -6.57 -23.46 7.95
C ALA A 22 -5.30 -22.62 7.79
N GLU A 23 -4.16 -23.30 7.70
CA GLU A 23 -2.87 -22.68 7.48
C GLU A 23 -3.00 -21.81 6.23
N ALA A 24 -2.91 -20.48 6.40
CA ALA A 24 -3.13 -19.54 5.31
C ALA A 24 -2.10 -19.86 4.21
N GLN A 25 -2.58 -20.21 3.02
CA GLN A 25 -1.72 -20.49 1.88
C GLN A 25 -0.78 -19.30 1.65
N PRO A 26 0.53 -19.54 1.48
CA PRO A 26 1.48 -18.45 1.26
C PRO A 26 1.05 -17.62 0.05
N ARG A 27 0.93 -16.31 0.24
CA ARG A 27 0.54 -15.37 -0.81
C ARG A 27 1.73 -15.01 -1.69
N LEU A 28 1.48 -14.73 -2.96
CA LEU A 28 2.50 -14.16 -3.85
C LEU A 28 2.97 -12.80 -3.32
N ASN A 29 2.02 -11.95 -2.93
CA ASN A 29 2.28 -10.65 -2.34
C ASN A 29 2.27 -10.74 -0.81
N PRO A 30 3.43 -10.65 -0.13
CA PRO A 30 3.51 -10.72 1.33
C PRO A 30 2.74 -9.60 2.03
N VAL A 31 2.53 -8.44 1.38
CA VAL A 31 1.74 -7.34 1.95
C VAL A 31 0.29 -7.78 2.13
N VAL A 32 -0.30 -8.49 1.16
CA VAL A 32 -1.66 -9.02 1.28
C VAL A 32 -1.79 -9.98 2.45
N GLU A 33 -0.80 -10.85 2.64
CA GLU A 33 -0.77 -11.80 3.76
C GLU A 33 -0.75 -11.07 5.11
N LEU A 34 0.14 -10.08 5.25
CA LEU A 34 0.26 -9.29 6.48
C LEU A 34 -1.01 -8.48 6.77
N LEU A 35 -1.58 -7.83 5.75
CA LEU A 35 -2.83 -7.08 5.90
C LEU A 35 -4.00 -8.00 6.30
N ALA A 36 -4.13 -9.16 5.67
CA ALA A 36 -5.15 -10.15 6.01
C ALA A 36 -5.00 -10.69 7.44
N ALA A 37 -3.75 -10.87 7.90
CA ALA A 37 -3.43 -11.27 9.26
C ALA A 37 -3.44 -10.11 10.27
N ARG A 38 -3.77 -8.86 9.84
CA ARG A 38 -3.72 -7.64 10.66
C ARG A 38 -2.35 -7.39 11.31
N GLN A 39 -1.30 -7.80 10.63
CA GLN A 39 0.07 -7.55 11.05
C GLN A 39 0.56 -6.20 10.50
N PRO A 40 1.43 -5.50 11.23
CA PRO A 40 2.05 -4.29 10.73
C PRO A 40 2.86 -4.55 9.46
N VAL A 41 2.84 -3.58 8.54
CA VAL A 41 3.50 -3.61 7.25
C VAL A 41 4.48 -2.43 7.14
N PHE A 42 5.73 -2.71 6.82
CA PHE A 42 6.79 -1.70 6.75
C PHE A 42 7.34 -1.60 5.32
N GLY A 43 7.09 -0.47 4.65
CA GLY A 43 7.60 -0.16 3.33
C GLY A 43 8.74 0.85 3.39
N LEU A 44 9.75 0.64 2.57
CA LEU A 44 10.83 1.60 2.36
C LEU A 44 10.68 2.27 1.00
N TYR A 45 10.95 3.57 0.94
CA TYR A 45 11.18 4.18 -0.36
C TYR A 45 12.25 3.39 -1.11
N ALA A 46 12.06 3.17 -2.40
CA ALA A 46 13.08 2.55 -3.24
C ALA A 46 14.33 3.46 -3.30
N PRO A 47 15.54 2.90 -3.31
CA PRO A 47 16.74 3.68 -3.56
C PRO A 47 16.66 4.32 -4.95
N ALA A 48 17.06 5.56 -5.07
CA ALA A 48 17.00 6.31 -6.31
C ALA A 48 18.09 7.39 -6.37
N ASN A 49 18.44 7.79 -7.58
CA ASN A 49 19.32 8.93 -7.84
C ASN A 49 18.58 10.24 -7.55
N ARG A 50 18.29 10.52 -6.29
CA ARG A 50 17.53 11.70 -5.87
C ARG A 50 18.46 12.77 -5.31
N ARG A 51 18.10 14.03 -5.51
CA ARG A 51 18.74 15.16 -4.83
C ARG A 51 18.64 14.96 -3.31
N ALA A 52 19.69 15.27 -2.59
CA ALA A 52 19.75 15.13 -1.12
C ALA A 52 18.62 15.91 -0.41
N ARG A 53 18.13 16.97 -1.03
CA ARG A 53 16.99 17.79 -0.54
C ARG A 53 16.25 18.43 -1.72
N PRO A 54 14.95 18.74 -1.58
CA PRO A 54 14.19 19.49 -2.59
C PRO A 54 14.91 20.81 -2.93
N GLY A 55 15.06 21.11 -4.22
CA GLY A 55 15.78 22.32 -4.69
C GLY A 55 17.29 22.26 -4.60
N GLY A 56 17.88 21.22 -4.00
CA GLY A 56 19.33 21.03 -3.96
C GLY A 56 19.96 20.69 -5.32
N PRO A 57 21.30 20.60 -5.41
CA PRO A 57 21.98 20.22 -6.64
C PRO A 57 21.57 18.82 -7.09
N ALA A 58 21.53 18.60 -8.40
CA ALA A 58 21.34 17.28 -8.97
C ALA A 58 22.50 16.36 -8.57
N VAL A 59 22.24 15.06 -8.49
CA VAL A 59 23.30 14.06 -8.33
C VAL A 59 24.24 14.17 -9.52
N PRO A 60 25.56 14.33 -9.32
CA PRO A 60 26.52 14.35 -10.42
C PRO A 60 26.43 13.06 -11.24
N ALA A 61 26.61 13.15 -12.55
CA ALA A 61 26.51 12.00 -13.43
C ALA A 61 27.49 10.86 -13.02
N SER A 62 28.65 11.22 -12.47
CA SER A 62 29.66 10.26 -11.95
C SER A 62 29.20 9.50 -10.68
N GLU A 63 28.20 10.01 -9.98
CA GLU A 63 27.65 9.42 -8.74
C GLU A 63 26.30 8.73 -8.98
N MET A 64 25.76 8.83 -10.19
CA MET A 64 24.49 8.18 -10.54
C MET A 64 24.65 6.67 -10.61
N LYS A 65 23.87 5.96 -9.82
CA LYS A 65 23.81 4.50 -9.86
C LYS A 65 22.97 4.05 -11.06
N SER A 66 23.38 2.94 -11.68
CA SER A 66 22.59 2.29 -12.71
C SER A 66 21.29 1.70 -12.14
N PRO A 67 20.24 1.44 -12.93
CA PRO A 67 19.04 0.72 -12.48
C PRO A 67 19.38 -0.64 -11.84
N ALA A 68 20.38 -1.36 -12.37
CA ALA A 68 20.83 -2.63 -11.82
C ALA A 68 21.51 -2.47 -10.44
N ASP A 69 22.26 -1.40 -10.22
CA ASP A 69 22.88 -1.11 -8.91
C ASP A 69 21.81 -0.77 -7.89
N LEU A 70 20.84 0.07 -8.26
CA LEU A 70 19.70 0.43 -7.40
C LEU A 70 18.85 -0.81 -7.07
N ALA A 71 18.62 -1.71 -8.02
CA ALA A 71 17.89 -2.95 -7.80
C ALA A 71 18.63 -3.88 -6.81
N ARG A 72 19.95 -4.04 -6.94
CA ARG A 72 20.77 -4.82 -6.00
C ARG A 72 20.77 -4.21 -4.59
N GLU A 73 20.86 -2.89 -4.49
CA GLU A 73 20.78 -2.18 -3.24
C GLU A 73 19.42 -2.38 -2.57
N ALA A 74 18.33 -2.28 -3.34
CA ALA A 74 16.97 -2.48 -2.85
C ALA A 74 16.74 -3.90 -2.31
N LEU A 75 17.18 -4.92 -3.06
CA LEU A 75 17.05 -6.33 -2.64
C LEU A 75 17.96 -6.70 -1.46
N GLY A 76 19.06 -5.97 -1.27
CA GLY A 76 19.91 -6.11 -0.08
C GLY A 76 19.26 -5.63 1.22
N ALA A 77 18.26 -4.76 1.14
CA ALA A 77 17.52 -4.25 2.29
C ALA A 77 16.33 -5.17 2.66
N THR A 78 16.62 -6.36 3.15
CA THR A 78 15.63 -7.41 3.46
C THR A 78 14.63 -7.06 4.58
N ARG A 79 14.75 -5.87 5.17
CA ARG A 79 13.90 -5.42 6.28
C ARG A 79 12.50 -4.98 5.85
N ALA A 80 12.36 -4.45 4.64
CA ALA A 80 11.09 -3.95 4.14
C ALA A 80 10.16 -5.09 3.71
N ASP A 81 8.86 -4.91 3.95
CA ASP A 81 7.82 -5.80 3.44
C ASP A 81 7.43 -5.42 2.00
N TYR A 82 7.70 -4.18 1.56
CA TYR A 82 7.53 -3.68 0.20
C TYR A 82 8.44 -2.48 -0.08
N LEU A 83 8.63 -2.18 -1.35
CA LEU A 83 9.31 -0.98 -1.82
C LEU A 83 8.29 0.02 -2.36
N PHE A 84 8.49 1.29 -2.05
CA PHE A 84 7.59 2.37 -2.40
C PHE A 84 8.29 3.38 -3.33
N ASP A 85 7.63 3.78 -4.41
CA ASP A 85 8.12 4.86 -5.26
C ASP A 85 7.05 5.95 -5.47
N GLY A 86 7.42 7.19 -5.22
CA GLY A 86 6.57 8.37 -5.38
C GLY A 86 6.94 9.25 -6.57
N SER A 87 7.82 8.80 -7.47
CA SER A 87 8.35 9.66 -8.55
C SER A 87 7.30 10.09 -9.58
N MET A 88 6.24 9.28 -9.74
CA MET A 88 5.18 9.52 -10.73
C MET A 88 4.06 10.44 -10.24
N GLU A 89 4.06 10.86 -8.98
CA GLU A 89 3.02 11.70 -8.39
C GLU A 89 2.90 13.09 -9.07
N GLY A 90 4.00 13.82 -9.15
CA GLY A 90 4.00 15.21 -9.65
C GLY A 90 4.26 15.34 -11.15
N ASN A 91 5.10 14.49 -11.73
CA ASN A 91 5.40 14.43 -13.15
C ASN A 91 5.41 12.97 -13.59
N TYR A 92 4.27 12.53 -14.07
CA TYR A 92 4.09 11.11 -14.43
C TYR A 92 5.10 10.64 -15.48
N ASP A 93 5.27 11.36 -16.58
CA ASP A 93 6.09 10.89 -17.70
C ASP A 93 7.56 10.76 -17.31
N ALA A 94 8.11 11.76 -16.61
CA ALA A 94 9.47 11.71 -16.12
C ALA A 94 9.66 10.64 -15.03
N GLY A 95 8.68 10.50 -14.13
CA GLY A 95 8.68 9.46 -13.10
C GLY A 95 8.60 8.06 -13.69
N PHE A 96 7.72 7.85 -14.65
CA PHE A 96 7.57 6.57 -15.35
C PHE A 96 8.84 6.19 -16.12
N ALA A 97 9.42 7.14 -16.88
CA ALA A 97 10.67 6.92 -17.61
C ALA A 97 11.85 6.57 -16.68
N SER A 98 11.87 7.13 -15.47
CA SER A 98 12.89 6.82 -14.46
C SER A 98 12.64 5.49 -13.75
N PHE A 99 11.38 5.17 -13.45
CA PHE A 99 11.01 4.00 -12.68
C PHE A 99 10.98 2.70 -13.51
N ALA A 100 10.55 2.76 -14.77
CA ALA A 100 10.41 1.56 -15.60
C ALA A 100 11.72 0.75 -15.76
N PRO A 101 12.90 1.35 -15.98
CA PRO A 101 14.18 0.61 -15.98
C PRO A 101 14.52 -0.02 -14.62
N PHE A 102 14.18 0.63 -13.51
CA PHE A 102 14.35 0.06 -12.16
C PHE A 102 13.44 -1.13 -11.93
N ALA A 103 12.16 -1.05 -12.34
CA ALA A 103 11.20 -2.15 -12.23
C ALA A 103 11.62 -3.36 -13.07
N ALA A 104 12.24 -3.15 -14.24
CA ALA A 104 12.84 -4.23 -15.02
C ALA A 104 14.05 -4.84 -14.30
N ALA A 105 14.98 -4.00 -13.88
CA ALA A 105 16.22 -4.45 -13.24
C ALA A 105 15.98 -5.22 -11.93
N ILE A 106 15.03 -4.79 -11.09
CA ILE A 106 14.73 -5.50 -9.83
C ILE A 106 14.04 -6.84 -10.07
N SER A 107 13.23 -6.94 -11.12
CA SER A 107 12.65 -8.21 -11.54
C SER A 107 13.73 -9.19 -12.00
N GLU A 108 14.70 -8.75 -12.81
CA GLU A 108 15.84 -9.54 -13.28
C GLU A 108 16.77 -9.92 -12.12
N ALA A 109 16.95 -9.03 -11.15
CA ALA A 109 17.80 -9.27 -9.98
C ALA A 109 17.21 -10.24 -8.95
N GLY A 110 15.97 -10.73 -9.13
CA GLY A 110 15.37 -11.76 -8.29
C GLY A 110 14.36 -11.26 -7.26
N MET A 111 13.63 -10.18 -7.54
CA MET A 111 12.49 -9.74 -6.72
C MET A 111 11.48 -10.89 -6.48
N LEU A 112 11.34 -11.80 -7.43
CA LEU A 112 10.46 -12.96 -7.34
C LEU A 112 11.24 -14.21 -6.92
N GLN A 113 11.01 -14.68 -5.70
CA GLN A 113 11.41 -16.02 -5.26
C GLN A 113 10.47 -17.05 -5.91
N ARG A 114 11.04 -18.13 -6.47
CA ARG A 114 10.27 -19.18 -7.17
C ARG A 114 10.10 -20.45 -6.36
N THR A 115 11.04 -20.73 -5.45
CA THR A 115 11.09 -21.96 -4.62
C THR A 115 11.33 -21.61 -3.15
N PRO A 116 10.78 -22.35 -2.16
CA PRO A 116 9.82 -23.46 -2.33
C PRO A 116 8.43 -22.99 -2.79
N THR A 117 8.08 -21.71 -2.59
CA THR A 117 6.81 -21.10 -2.98
C THR A 117 7.07 -19.83 -3.75
N ARG A 118 6.32 -19.59 -4.81
CA ARG A 118 6.39 -18.34 -5.58
C ARG A 118 5.93 -17.17 -4.71
N ARG A 119 6.83 -16.21 -4.45
CA ARG A 119 6.59 -15.08 -3.55
C ARG A 119 7.49 -13.90 -3.90
N PHE A 120 6.96 -12.70 -3.82
CA PHE A 120 7.78 -11.50 -3.88
C PHE A 120 8.61 -11.33 -2.61
N THR A 121 9.88 -10.98 -2.77
CA THR A 121 10.76 -10.56 -1.69
C THR A 121 10.69 -9.05 -1.46
N ALA A 122 10.32 -8.28 -2.47
CA ALA A 122 10.22 -6.82 -2.45
C ALA A 122 9.13 -6.33 -3.42
N PRO A 123 7.82 -6.56 -3.15
CA PRO A 123 6.74 -6.08 -4.01
C PRO A 123 6.80 -4.56 -4.17
N LEU A 124 6.54 -4.08 -5.39
CA LEU A 124 6.63 -2.66 -5.74
C LEU A 124 5.28 -1.98 -5.58
N PHE A 125 5.27 -0.84 -4.91
CA PHE A 125 4.12 0.05 -4.73
C PHE A 125 4.47 1.43 -5.28
N VAL A 126 3.61 2.01 -6.10
CA VAL A 126 3.88 3.27 -6.78
C VAL A 126 2.75 4.27 -6.60
N LYS A 127 3.11 5.55 -6.40
CA LYS A 127 2.13 6.64 -6.45
C LYS A 127 1.68 6.89 -7.90
N THR A 128 0.43 7.28 -8.05
CA THR A 128 -0.13 7.80 -9.30
C THR A 128 -0.57 9.25 -9.09
N PRO A 129 -0.59 10.10 -10.14
CA PRO A 129 -1.20 11.43 -10.03
C PRO A 129 -2.65 11.37 -9.58
N GLY A 130 -3.16 12.47 -9.01
CA GLY A 130 -4.55 12.58 -8.56
C GLY A 130 -5.56 12.18 -9.63
N ILE A 131 -6.59 11.45 -9.23
CA ILE A 131 -7.61 10.89 -10.14
C ILE A 131 -8.62 11.95 -10.57
N GLY A 132 -8.99 12.85 -9.65
CA GLY A 132 -10.12 13.78 -9.81
C GLY A 132 -9.96 14.76 -10.97
N THR A 133 -8.73 15.11 -11.33
CA THR A 133 -8.46 16.11 -12.38
C THR A 133 -8.83 15.59 -13.78
N ASP A 134 -8.49 14.34 -14.09
CA ASP A 134 -8.80 13.65 -15.35
C ASP A 134 -8.86 12.15 -15.09
N VAL A 135 -10.06 11.66 -14.86
CA VAL A 135 -10.31 10.25 -14.50
C VAL A 135 -9.83 9.31 -15.59
N LYS A 136 -10.04 9.64 -16.88
CA LYS A 136 -9.62 8.78 -17.98
C LYS A 136 -8.10 8.67 -18.08
N LEU A 137 -7.42 9.79 -18.00
CA LEU A 137 -5.96 9.84 -18.02
C LEU A 137 -5.37 9.12 -16.81
N ALA A 138 -5.97 9.29 -15.62
CA ALA A 138 -5.54 8.58 -14.41
C ALA A 138 -5.70 7.06 -14.56
N GLN A 139 -6.81 6.59 -15.13
CA GLN A 139 -7.02 5.17 -15.43
C GLN A 139 -5.97 4.62 -16.39
N ASP A 140 -5.66 5.34 -17.47
CA ASP A 140 -4.64 4.92 -18.44
C ASP A 140 -3.25 4.82 -17.79
N ARG A 141 -2.90 5.76 -16.91
CA ARG A 141 -1.64 5.76 -16.14
C ARG A 141 -1.56 4.60 -15.15
N ILE A 142 -2.64 4.32 -14.42
CA ILE A 142 -2.72 3.15 -13.53
C ILE A 142 -2.49 1.85 -14.30
N ILE A 143 -3.11 1.71 -15.47
CA ILE A 143 -2.94 0.54 -16.34
C ILE A 143 -1.48 0.40 -16.80
N GLN A 144 -0.83 1.50 -17.20
CA GLN A 144 0.58 1.49 -17.58
C GLN A 144 1.49 1.09 -16.41
N GLN A 145 1.25 1.64 -15.21
CA GLN A 145 1.98 1.27 -13.99
C GLN A 145 1.85 -0.22 -13.66
N LEU A 146 0.64 -0.76 -13.72
CA LEU A 146 0.40 -2.20 -13.51
C LEU A 146 1.12 -3.05 -14.55
N GLY A 147 1.26 -2.57 -15.79
CA GLY A 147 2.04 -3.22 -16.85
C GLY A 147 3.52 -3.37 -16.52
N LEU A 148 4.07 -2.56 -15.61
CA LEU A 148 5.43 -2.70 -15.06
C LEU A 148 5.56 -3.83 -14.02
N GLY A 149 4.49 -4.54 -13.69
CA GLY A 149 4.50 -5.63 -12.70
C GLY A 149 4.49 -5.17 -11.25
N VAL A 150 4.06 -3.94 -10.97
CA VAL A 150 3.87 -3.45 -9.59
C VAL A 150 2.72 -4.20 -8.91
N SER A 151 2.80 -4.32 -7.61
CA SER A 151 1.80 -5.04 -6.78
C SER A 151 0.88 -4.09 -6.02
N GLY A 152 1.16 -2.79 -6.05
CA GLY A 152 0.32 -1.80 -5.40
C GLY A 152 0.31 -0.45 -6.10
N ILE A 153 -0.88 0.18 -6.08
CA ILE A 153 -1.09 1.55 -6.54
C ILE A 153 -1.47 2.42 -5.35
N VAL A 154 -0.83 3.56 -5.24
CA VAL A 154 -1.08 4.54 -4.19
C VAL A 154 -1.75 5.76 -4.81
N PHE A 155 -3.03 5.90 -4.57
CA PHE A 155 -3.85 7.02 -5.01
C PHE A 155 -3.59 8.23 -4.13
N VAL A 156 -3.18 9.34 -4.70
CA VAL A 156 -2.94 10.60 -3.99
C VAL A 156 -4.14 11.54 -4.14
N ASP A 157 -4.26 12.50 -3.25
CA ASP A 157 -5.31 13.53 -3.27
C ASP A 157 -6.72 12.94 -3.46
N VAL A 158 -7.03 11.86 -2.74
CA VAL A 158 -8.37 11.25 -2.83
C VAL A 158 -9.36 12.13 -2.08
N GLU A 159 -10.28 12.75 -2.82
CA GLU A 159 -11.26 13.69 -2.30
C GLU A 159 -12.71 13.16 -2.32
N SER A 160 -12.93 11.99 -2.90
CA SER A 160 -14.25 11.37 -2.93
C SER A 160 -14.21 9.85 -3.03
N ALA A 161 -15.33 9.21 -2.64
CA ALA A 161 -15.54 7.78 -2.84
C ALA A 161 -15.57 7.42 -4.33
N GLU A 162 -16.05 8.31 -5.19
CA GLU A 162 -16.13 8.12 -6.64
C GLU A 162 -14.76 8.05 -7.27
N GLU A 163 -13.83 8.93 -6.89
CA GLU A 163 -12.44 8.86 -7.33
C GLU A 163 -11.77 7.54 -6.94
N LEU A 164 -11.93 7.13 -5.68
CA LEU A 164 -11.37 5.87 -5.21
C LEU A 164 -11.95 4.68 -5.96
N LYS A 165 -13.27 4.64 -6.21
CA LYS A 165 -13.92 3.61 -7.03
C LYS A 165 -13.37 3.57 -8.44
N ALA A 166 -13.15 4.74 -9.07
CA ALA A 166 -12.59 4.83 -10.41
C ALA A 166 -11.15 4.28 -10.46
N GLY A 167 -10.32 4.60 -9.47
CA GLY A 167 -8.97 4.07 -9.33
C GLY A 167 -8.95 2.54 -9.13
N ILE A 168 -9.79 2.03 -8.22
CA ILE A 168 -9.92 0.58 -7.98
C ILE A 168 -10.40 -0.13 -9.25
N ALA A 169 -11.38 0.44 -9.97
CA ALA A 169 -11.85 -0.14 -11.23
C ALA A 169 -10.75 -0.22 -12.30
N ALA A 170 -9.86 0.78 -12.38
CA ALA A 170 -8.72 0.77 -13.30
C ALA A 170 -7.66 -0.29 -12.97
N MET A 171 -7.56 -0.71 -11.72
CA MET A 171 -6.67 -1.81 -11.31
C MET A 171 -7.21 -3.19 -11.74
N ARG A 172 -8.50 -3.33 -11.97
CA ARG A 172 -9.20 -4.59 -12.22
C ARG A 172 -9.49 -4.77 -13.70
N PHE A 173 -9.33 -5.97 -14.20
CA PHE A 173 -9.71 -6.31 -15.58
C PHE A 173 -11.24 -6.21 -15.79
N VAL A 174 -11.65 -5.92 -17.02
CA VAL A 174 -13.08 -5.86 -17.41
C VAL A 174 -13.79 -7.17 -17.06
N SER A 175 -13.15 -8.32 -17.29
CA SER A 175 -13.70 -9.63 -16.93
C SER A 175 -13.91 -9.82 -15.41
N ASN A 176 -13.21 -9.03 -14.59
CA ASN A 176 -13.32 -9.04 -13.13
C ASN A 176 -14.22 -7.89 -12.61
N GLY A 177 -14.94 -7.21 -13.51
CA GLY A 177 -15.82 -6.09 -13.17
C GLY A 177 -15.09 -4.74 -12.99
N GLY A 178 -13.89 -4.59 -13.56
CA GLY A 178 -13.15 -3.33 -13.62
C GLY A 178 -13.23 -2.64 -14.98
N THR A 179 -12.29 -1.71 -15.23
CA THR A 179 -12.18 -0.97 -16.49
C THR A 179 -10.88 -1.25 -17.25
N ARG A 180 -9.94 -2.01 -16.66
CA ARG A 180 -8.69 -2.41 -17.31
C ARG A 180 -8.98 -3.40 -18.44
N PRO A 181 -8.57 -3.12 -19.71
CA PRO A 181 -8.74 -4.05 -20.80
C PRO A 181 -8.08 -5.41 -20.52
N ASN A 182 -8.72 -6.52 -20.89
CA ASN A 182 -8.22 -7.87 -20.58
C ASN A 182 -6.85 -8.19 -21.19
N ASN A 183 -6.42 -7.47 -22.22
CA ASN A 183 -5.11 -7.61 -22.86
C ASN A 183 -4.09 -6.56 -22.37
N ALA A 184 -4.46 -5.68 -21.44
CA ALA A 184 -3.60 -4.61 -20.94
C ALA A 184 -2.77 -5.06 -19.73
N HIS A 185 -1.89 -6.04 -19.91
CA HIS A 185 -1.05 -6.59 -18.83
C HIS A 185 0.45 -6.23 -18.98
N GLY A 186 0.89 -5.72 -20.15
CA GLY A 186 2.29 -5.34 -20.37
C GLY A 186 3.25 -6.51 -20.07
N ASP A 187 4.37 -6.21 -19.40
CA ASP A 187 5.36 -7.20 -18.98
C ASP A 187 5.03 -7.88 -17.63
N ALA A 188 3.94 -7.48 -16.99
CA ALA A 188 3.62 -7.92 -15.63
C ALA A 188 3.52 -9.45 -15.46
N PRO A 189 2.92 -10.23 -16.38
CA PRO A 189 2.89 -11.69 -16.25
C PRO A 189 4.27 -12.29 -16.13
N ALA A 190 5.21 -11.91 -17.04
CA ALA A 190 6.57 -12.40 -17.02
C ALA A 190 7.30 -12.04 -15.71
N ARG A 191 7.12 -10.81 -15.22
CA ARG A 191 7.72 -10.33 -13.97
C ARG A 191 7.14 -11.02 -12.73
N TRP A 192 5.87 -11.44 -12.78
CA TRP A 192 5.23 -12.22 -11.72
C TRP A 192 5.51 -13.74 -11.87
N GLY A 193 6.25 -14.16 -12.92
CA GLY A 193 6.54 -15.55 -13.24
C GLY A 193 5.29 -16.35 -13.54
N MET A 194 4.34 -15.75 -14.23
CA MET A 194 3.01 -16.27 -14.55
C MET A 194 2.78 -16.29 -16.05
N THR A 195 1.90 -17.18 -16.50
CA THR A 195 1.24 -17.04 -17.79
C THR A 195 0.22 -15.87 -17.74
N ASP A 196 -0.21 -15.37 -18.89
CA ASP A 196 -1.22 -14.33 -18.98
C ASP A 196 -2.50 -14.72 -18.25
N GLY A 197 -2.93 -15.98 -18.38
CA GLY A 197 -4.12 -16.50 -17.71
C GLY A 197 -3.99 -16.57 -16.19
N GLU A 198 -2.85 -16.99 -15.66
CA GLU A 198 -2.57 -16.98 -14.21
C GLU A 198 -2.53 -15.56 -13.67
N TYR A 199 -1.85 -14.65 -14.39
CA TYR A 199 -1.77 -13.24 -14.02
C TYR A 199 -3.16 -12.59 -13.98
N HIS A 200 -3.99 -12.88 -14.96
CA HIS A 200 -5.35 -12.36 -15.05
C HIS A 200 -6.22 -12.74 -13.84
N GLN A 201 -6.00 -13.93 -13.28
CA GLN A 201 -6.68 -14.38 -12.06
C GLN A 201 -6.10 -13.77 -10.79
N ALA A 202 -4.76 -13.63 -10.73
CA ALA A 202 -4.06 -13.13 -9.56
C ALA A 202 -4.08 -11.59 -9.45
N ALA A 203 -4.02 -10.88 -10.60
CA ALA A 203 -3.94 -9.42 -10.66
C ALA A 203 -5.33 -8.77 -10.48
N ASP A 204 -5.95 -9.03 -9.34
CA ASP A 204 -7.19 -8.41 -8.89
C ASP A 204 -6.99 -7.79 -7.50
N VAL A 205 -7.87 -6.89 -7.11
CA VAL A 205 -7.70 -6.04 -5.92
C VAL A 205 -8.18 -6.75 -4.66
N TRP A 206 -7.26 -6.95 -3.71
CA TRP A 206 -7.57 -7.29 -2.34
C TRP A 206 -8.00 -6.02 -1.55
N PRO A 207 -8.99 -6.06 -0.64
CA PRO A 207 -9.79 -7.22 -0.20
C PRO A 207 -11.04 -7.50 -1.03
N LEU A 208 -11.33 -6.72 -2.08
CA LEU A 208 -12.53 -6.89 -2.93
C LEU A 208 -12.60 -8.30 -3.53
N ASN A 209 -11.46 -8.80 -4.01
CA ASN A 209 -11.26 -10.20 -4.32
C ASN A 209 -10.33 -10.81 -3.26
N PRO A 210 -10.80 -11.75 -2.41
CA PRO A 210 -9.96 -12.37 -1.40
C PRO A 210 -8.74 -13.12 -1.94
N LYS A 211 -8.73 -13.49 -3.23
CA LYS A 211 -7.59 -14.13 -3.93
C LYS A 211 -6.72 -13.13 -4.70
N GLY A 212 -7.10 -11.85 -4.73
CA GLY A 212 -6.37 -10.79 -5.41
C GLY A 212 -5.00 -10.53 -4.77
N GLU A 213 -4.01 -10.22 -5.59
CA GLU A 213 -2.63 -9.94 -5.18
C GLU A 213 -2.25 -8.46 -5.36
N LEU A 214 -3.18 -7.62 -5.84
CA LEU A 214 -3.02 -6.18 -5.92
C LEU A 214 -3.57 -5.50 -4.67
N VAL A 215 -2.88 -4.45 -4.19
CA VAL A 215 -3.32 -3.62 -3.07
C VAL A 215 -3.35 -2.16 -3.49
N ASN A 216 -4.34 -1.41 -3.02
CA ASN A 216 -4.35 0.03 -3.16
C ASN A 216 -4.18 0.72 -1.80
N PHE A 217 -3.54 1.89 -1.83
CA PHE A 217 -3.55 2.86 -0.73
C PHE A 217 -4.31 4.09 -1.20
N ALA A 218 -5.16 4.66 -0.36
CA ALA A 218 -5.86 5.91 -0.60
C ALA A 218 -5.32 6.98 0.35
N ILE A 219 -4.68 8.02 -0.20
CA ILE A 219 -4.12 9.13 0.59
C ILE A 219 -5.12 10.28 0.60
N VAL A 220 -5.57 10.65 1.80
CA VAL A 220 -6.39 11.83 2.07
C VAL A 220 -5.47 12.94 2.56
N GLU A 221 -5.39 14.04 1.81
CA GLU A 221 -4.39 15.07 2.05
C GLU A 221 -4.86 16.50 1.73
N SER A 222 -6.20 16.67 1.56
CA SER A 222 -6.87 17.96 1.41
C SER A 222 -7.99 18.13 2.45
N LYS A 223 -8.53 19.36 2.59
CA LYS A 223 -9.69 19.61 3.45
C LYS A 223 -10.95 18.93 2.92
N GLU A 224 -11.09 18.87 1.62
CA GLU A 224 -12.15 18.21 0.87
C GLU A 224 -12.16 16.71 1.13
N GLY A 225 -11.01 16.06 1.02
CA GLY A 225 -10.84 14.65 1.33
C GLY A 225 -11.09 14.33 2.81
N LEU A 226 -10.61 15.20 3.73
CA LEU A 226 -10.88 15.04 5.15
C LEU A 226 -12.38 15.14 5.46
N ALA A 227 -13.11 16.04 4.82
CA ALA A 227 -14.56 16.16 5.01
C ALA A 227 -15.32 14.89 4.60
N LYS A 228 -14.79 14.14 3.63
CA LYS A 228 -15.41 12.92 3.09
C LYS A 228 -14.69 11.62 3.48
N VAL A 229 -13.76 11.69 4.43
CA VAL A 229 -12.90 10.55 4.80
C VAL A 229 -13.69 9.29 5.20
N ARG A 230 -14.85 9.45 5.81
CA ARG A 230 -15.73 8.33 6.18
C ARG A 230 -16.36 7.66 4.96
N GLU A 231 -16.76 8.43 3.95
CA GLU A 231 -17.29 7.91 2.68
C GLU A 231 -16.19 7.18 1.90
N ILE A 232 -14.99 7.75 1.88
CA ILE A 232 -13.80 7.12 1.26
C ILE A 232 -13.46 5.79 1.96
N ALA A 233 -13.48 5.75 3.30
CA ALA A 233 -13.18 4.55 4.06
C ALA A 233 -14.18 3.40 3.83
N GLN A 234 -15.40 3.69 3.38
CA GLN A 234 -16.44 2.69 3.11
C GLN A 234 -16.39 2.10 1.69
N VAL A 235 -15.48 2.59 0.83
CA VAL A 235 -15.41 2.09 -0.56
C VAL A 235 -15.00 0.62 -0.57
N PRO A 236 -15.81 -0.27 -1.17
CA PRO A 236 -15.44 -1.68 -1.29
C PRO A 236 -14.13 -1.84 -2.07
N GLY A 237 -13.18 -2.57 -1.48
CA GLY A 237 -11.88 -2.80 -2.12
C GLY A 237 -10.79 -1.81 -1.71
N ILE A 238 -11.07 -0.85 -0.82
CA ILE A 238 -10.00 -0.07 -0.21
C ILE A 238 -9.06 -1.00 0.56
N GLY A 239 -7.78 -0.96 0.24
CA GLY A 239 -6.75 -1.77 0.91
C GLY A 239 -6.21 -1.10 2.15
N VAL A 240 -5.80 0.16 2.04
CA VAL A 240 -5.25 0.98 3.12
C VAL A 240 -5.72 2.42 2.97
N LEU A 241 -6.17 3.03 4.06
CA LEU A 241 -6.45 4.47 4.12
C LEU A 241 -5.26 5.19 4.78
N PHE A 242 -4.88 6.35 4.25
CA PHE A 242 -3.62 7.00 4.60
C PHE A 242 -3.80 8.52 4.74
N PRO A 243 -3.42 9.16 5.87
CA PRO A 243 -3.32 10.62 5.93
C PRO A 243 -2.03 11.07 5.22
N GLY A 244 -2.14 11.97 4.26
CA GLY A 244 -1.00 12.60 3.61
C GLY A 244 -0.32 13.63 4.53
N ALA A 245 0.30 13.16 5.62
CA ALA A 245 0.78 13.99 6.72
C ALA A 245 1.71 15.12 6.26
N GLY A 246 2.53 14.88 5.24
CA GLY A 246 3.42 15.89 4.66
C GLY A 246 2.65 17.03 3.99
N THR A 247 1.72 16.70 3.11
CA THR A 247 0.86 17.66 2.40
C THR A 247 -0.07 18.39 3.37
N LEU A 248 -0.70 17.67 4.31
CA LEU A 248 -1.56 18.25 5.34
C LEU A 248 -0.82 19.26 6.22
N ARG A 249 0.50 19.08 6.44
CA ARG A 249 1.30 20.11 7.12
C ARG A 249 1.27 21.44 6.36
N GLY A 250 1.28 21.38 5.03
CA GLY A 250 1.08 22.56 4.19
C GLY A 250 -0.32 23.17 4.31
N VAL A 251 -1.35 22.32 4.29
CA VAL A 251 -2.76 22.72 4.40
C VAL A 251 -3.05 23.44 5.73
N PHE A 252 -2.43 23.00 6.83
CA PHE A 252 -2.55 23.58 8.16
C PHE A 252 -1.43 24.58 8.49
N SER A 253 -0.81 25.18 7.46
CA SER A 253 0.13 26.30 7.61
C SER A 253 -0.43 27.55 6.93
N THR A 254 -0.34 28.69 7.60
CA THR A 254 -0.73 30.00 7.06
C THR A 254 0.47 30.93 7.02
N THR A 255 0.43 31.95 6.16
CA THR A 255 1.44 33.02 6.16
C THR A 255 0.92 34.16 6.99
N GLY A 256 1.64 34.52 8.08
CA GLY A 256 1.31 35.66 8.93
C GLY A 256 1.51 37.01 8.22
N ALA A 257 1.06 38.07 8.83
CA ALA A 257 1.20 39.45 8.30
C ALA A 257 2.67 39.88 8.13
N ASP A 258 3.57 39.27 8.87
CA ASP A 258 5.03 39.44 8.83
C ASP A 258 5.73 38.58 7.77
N GLY A 259 4.97 37.83 6.97
CA GLY A 259 5.50 36.89 5.96
C GLY A 259 6.01 35.57 6.55
N GLN A 260 5.95 35.40 7.89
CA GLN A 260 6.35 34.16 8.54
C GLN A 260 5.30 33.07 8.35
N ARG A 261 5.75 31.82 8.16
CA ARG A 261 4.85 30.67 8.07
C ARG A 261 4.50 30.16 9.46
N VAL A 262 3.23 30.19 9.81
CA VAL A 262 2.68 29.71 11.08
C VAL A 262 2.04 28.34 10.84
N PHE A 263 2.54 27.33 11.53
CA PHE A 263 2.01 25.97 11.46
C PHE A 263 1.08 25.67 12.63
N ASP A 264 -0.15 25.25 12.34
CA ASP A 264 -1.11 24.80 13.34
C ASP A 264 -0.95 23.27 13.54
N GLU A 265 -0.02 22.91 14.44
CA GLU A 265 0.27 21.53 14.79
C GLU A 265 -0.94 20.80 15.37
N LYS A 266 -1.77 21.51 16.16
CA LYS A 266 -2.96 20.92 16.78
C LYS A 266 -4.02 20.55 15.73
N ALA A 267 -4.29 21.43 14.78
CA ALA A 267 -5.24 21.14 13.70
C ALA A 267 -4.69 20.06 12.76
N TRP A 268 -3.39 20.08 12.48
CA TRP A 268 -2.73 19.04 11.70
C TRP A 268 -2.83 17.67 12.37
N GLU A 269 -2.50 17.54 13.67
CA GLU A 269 -2.60 16.25 14.37
C GLU A 269 -4.08 15.82 14.48
N ALA A 270 -5.01 16.74 14.68
CA ALA A 270 -6.45 16.41 14.68
C ALA A 270 -6.89 15.80 13.34
N SER A 271 -6.36 16.30 12.20
CA SER A 271 -6.65 15.74 10.87
C SER A 271 -6.09 14.32 10.70
N ILE A 272 -4.88 14.05 11.22
CA ILE A 272 -4.30 12.71 11.25
C ILE A 272 -5.18 11.74 12.05
N GLN A 273 -5.64 12.17 13.23
CA GLN A 273 -6.52 11.36 14.09
C GLN A 273 -7.93 11.19 13.50
N GLN A 274 -8.41 12.13 12.69
CA GLN A 274 -9.67 11.99 11.95
C GLN A 274 -9.60 10.84 10.93
N VAL A 275 -8.52 10.74 10.17
CA VAL A 275 -8.29 9.62 9.24
C VAL A 275 -8.19 8.31 10.00
N LEU A 276 -7.42 8.26 11.10
CA LEU A 276 -7.28 7.06 11.93
C LEU A 276 -8.64 6.63 12.52
N SER A 277 -9.49 7.57 12.91
CA SER A 277 -10.85 7.26 13.41
C SER A 277 -11.69 6.59 12.33
N ALA A 278 -11.65 7.07 11.09
CA ALA A 278 -12.35 6.45 9.97
C ALA A 278 -11.79 5.04 9.68
N CYS A 279 -10.48 4.87 9.71
CA CYS A 279 -9.87 3.54 9.60
C CYS A 279 -10.43 2.55 10.62
N LYS A 280 -10.46 2.95 11.90
CA LYS A 280 -10.94 2.11 13.01
C LYS A 280 -12.43 1.81 12.87
N GLU A 281 -13.24 2.79 12.54
CA GLU A 281 -14.69 2.65 12.41
C GLU A 281 -15.08 1.67 11.31
N PHE A 282 -14.42 1.76 10.14
CA PHE A 282 -14.73 0.92 8.98
C PHE A 282 -13.78 -0.29 8.85
N ASN A 283 -12.92 -0.50 9.86
CA ASN A 283 -12.03 -1.65 9.91
C ASN A 283 -11.08 -1.76 8.70
N VAL A 284 -10.62 -0.60 8.19
CA VAL A 284 -9.64 -0.48 7.13
C VAL A 284 -8.24 -0.36 7.75
N PRO A 285 -7.20 -1.05 7.24
CA PRO A 285 -5.83 -0.82 7.65
C PRO A 285 -5.45 0.66 7.49
N CYS A 286 -4.81 1.25 8.52
CA CYS A 286 -4.45 2.66 8.50
C CYS A 286 -2.96 2.83 8.29
N GLY A 287 -2.58 3.63 7.29
CA GLY A 287 -1.19 3.91 6.99
C GLY A 287 -0.69 5.22 7.57
N TYR A 288 0.66 5.39 7.63
CA TYR A 288 1.30 6.62 8.07
C TYR A 288 2.74 6.73 7.51
N PRO A 289 3.19 7.94 7.06
CA PRO A 289 4.59 8.15 6.69
C PRO A 289 5.43 8.36 7.95
N ALA A 290 6.01 7.29 8.48
CA ALA A 290 6.74 7.32 9.75
C ALA A 290 8.26 7.44 9.57
N GLY A 291 8.90 7.90 10.64
CA GLY A 291 10.35 7.90 10.83
C GLY A 291 10.76 7.27 12.17
N GLU A 292 12.06 7.29 12.44
CA GLU A 292 12.62 6.76 13.70
C GLU A 292 11.97 7.39 14.94
N ALA A 293 11.68 8.70 14.88
CA ALA A 293 11.18 9.46 16.02
C ALA A 293 9.72 9.16 16.41
N ASP A 294 8.89 8.69 15.48
CA ASP A 294 7.43 8.63 15.69
C ASP A 294 6.78 7.27 15.41
N ILE A 295 7.48 6.33 14.77
CA ILE A 295 6.90 5.04 14.37
C ILE A 295 6.28 4.27 15.55
N GLU A 296 6.96 4.18 16.68
CA GLU A 296 6.46 3.46 17.87
C GLU A 296 5.18 4.12 18.41
N MET A 297 5.15 5.45 18.48
CA MET A 297 4.00 6.21 18.93
C MET A 297 2.81 6.01 17.97
N ARG A 298 3.05 6.06 16.67
CA ARG A 298 2.00 5.86 15.66
C ARG A 298 1.45 4.42 15.68
N MET A 299 2.29 3.41 15.89
CA MET A 299 1.84 2.04 16.09
C MET A 299 0.94 1.90 17.32
N LYS A 300 1.31 2.52 18.46
CA LYS A 300 0.48 2.53 19.68
C LYS A 300 -0.87 3.24 19.48
N GLN A 301 -0.95 4.20 18.59
CA GLN A 301 -2.22 4.85 18.22
C GLN A 301 -3.11 3.91 17.36
N GLY A 302 -2.53 2.95 16.64
CA GLY A 302 -3.26 2.00 15.80
C GLY A 302 -2.96 2.09 14.30
N PHE A 303 -1.96 2.89 13.88
CA PHE A 303 -1.45 2.80 12.53
C PHE A 303 -0.69 1.50 12.33
N SER A 304 -0.87 0.87 11.17
CA SER A 304 -0.33 -0.47 10.90
C SER A 304 0.38 -0.61 9.55
N VAL A 305 0.32 0.38 8.68
CA VAL A 305 1.01 0.36 7.38
C VAL A 305 1.91 1.59 7.27
N PHE A 306 3.20 1.37 7.06
CA PHE A 306 4.16 2.45 7.12
C PHE A 306 4.90 2.64 5.81
N VAL A 307 5.07 3.91 5.40
CA VAL A 307 5.98 4.34 4.33
C VAL A 307 7.13 5.09 4.99
N ILE A 308 8.35 4.60 4.81
CA ILE A 308 9.53 5.01 5.55
C ILE A 308 10.62 5.41 4.54
N GLY A 309 11.38 6.47 4.84
CA GLY A 309 12.46 6.95 4.01
C GLY A 309 13.58 5.91 3.84
N TRP A 310 14.23 5.88 2.66
CA TRP A 310 15.43 5.07 2.44
C TRP A 310 16.62 5.63 3.19
N GLY A 311 17.43 4.75 3.78
CA GLY A 311 18.67 5.10 4.48
C GLY A 311 18.67 4.69 5.95
N GLU A 312 19.76 5.00 6.66
CA GLU A 312 20.02 4.48 8.00
C GLU A 312 18.90 4.77 9.02
N SER A 313 18.39 6.01 9.06
CA SER A 313 17.28 6.36 9.95
C SER A 313 15.99 5.60 9.60
N GLY A 314 15.72 5.40 8.31
CA GLY A 314 14.57 4.59 7.88
C GLY A 314 14.73 3.12 8.25
N PHE A 315 15.93 2.58 8.11
CA PHE A 315 16.22 1.19 8.50
C PHE A 315 16.02 1.00 10.01
N LYS A 316 16.48 1.95 10.83
CA LYS A 316 16.23 1.96 12.28
C LYS A 316 14.73 2.05 12.60
N ALA A 317 13.99 2.87 11.87
CA ALA A 317 12.54 2.96 12.04
C ALA A 317 11.86 1.61 11.78
N VAL A 318 12.23 0.89 10.72
CA VAL A 318 11.73 -0.45 10.45
C VAL A 318 12.09 -1.43 11.57
N ASP A 319 13.34 -1.42 12.04
CA ASP A 319 13.81 -2.30 13.13
C ASP A 319 13.02 -2.03 14.44
N ILE A 320 12.73 -0.76 14.77
CA ILE A 320 11.86 -0.37 15.90
C ILE A 320 10.45 -0.95 15.70
N GLY A 321 9.86 -0.72 14.53
CA GLY A 321 8.51 -1.21 14.22
C GLY A 321 8.39 -2.73 14.32
N ARG A 322 9.35 -3.46 13.77
CA ARG A 322 9.41 -4.93 13.86
C ARG A 322 9.53 -5.39 15.31
N LYS A 323 10.41 -4.79 16.10
CA LYS A 323 10.56 -5.08 17.53
C LYS A 323 9.27 -4.85 18.30
N VAL A 324 8.59 -3.72 18.08
CA VAL A 324 7.31 -3.39 18.75
C VAL A 324 6.20 -4.38 18.37
N SER A 325 6.19 -4.88 17.15
CA SER A 325 5.20 -5.85 16.65
C SER A 325 5.56 -7.32 16.94
N GLY A 326 6.73 -7.61 17.50
CA GLY A 326 7.20 -8.97 17.71
C GLY A 326 7.62 -9.72 16.44
N ARG A 327 8.05 -8.99 15.39
CA ARG A 327 8.46 -9.51 14.07
C ARG A 327 9.95 -9.39 13.87
#